data_77f4012bef8abd0a2f0b0cad6fcebdc3
#
_entry.id   77f4012bef8abd0a2f0b0cad6fcebdc3
#
_cell.length_a   1.000
_cell.length_b   1.000
_cell.length_c   1.000
_cell.angle_alpha   90.00
_cell.angle_beta   90.00
_cell.angle_gamma   90.00
#
_symmetry.space_group_name_H-M   'P 1'
#
loop_
_entity.id
_entity.type
_entity.pdbx_description
1 polymer ?
#
loop_
_entity_poly.entity_id
_entity_poly.type
_entity_poly.pdbx_seq_one_letter_code
_entity_poly.pdbx_strand_id
1 'polypeptide(L)'
;MTMSEILSSDRARAGECEYLTLAFSPISAPLRSRWRNNGLSADFLGDYVTTFLPANGTLPAFKRRQNEVKHAVTYIANELLENAMKYHQPDVEIPIRIHLELASDHITVSVSNGVSVVQADRYRAFVEHLREGDVDDLL
;
A
#
# COMPACT_ATOMS: atom_id res chain seq x y z
N MET A 1 1.19 0.33 22.74
CA MET A 1 1.70 -0.50 21.62
C MET A 1 2.61 0.39 20.77
N THR A 2 3.89 0.13 20.82
CA THR A 2 4.89 0.87 20.02
C THR A 2 4.98 0.27 18.61
N MET A 3 5.47 1.05 17.62
CA MET A 3 5.77 0.52 16.27
C MET A 3 6.69 -0.71 16.32
N SER A 4 7.55 -0.80 17.32
CA SER A 4 8.44 -1.94 17.56
C SER A 4 7.69 -3.22 17.96
N GLU A 5 6.59 -3.10 18.70
CA GLU A 5 5.75 -4.25 19.10
C GLU A 5 4.88 -4.74 17.95
N ILE A 6 4.39 -3.83 17.10
CA ILE A 6 3.68 -4.20 15.87
C ILE A 6 4.62 -4.97 14.94
N LEU A 7 5.84 -4.49 14.75
CA LEU A 7 6.86 -5.15 13.92
C LEU A 7 7.34 -6.49 14.52
N SER A 8 7.31 -6.67 15.84
CA SER A 8 7.70 -7.94 16.46
C SER A 8 6.59 -9.00 16.42
N SER A 9 5.32 -8.61 16.45
CA SER A 9 4.21 -9.55 16.26
C SER A 9 4.13 -10.04 14.80
N ASP A 10 4.48 -9.18 13.83
CA ASP A 10 4.59 -9.57 12.42
C ASP A 10 5.81 -10.46 12.15
N ARG A 11 6.91 -10.30 12.89
CA ARG A 11 8.07 -11.18 12.77
C ARG A 11 7.80 -12.64 13.12
N ALA A 12 6.86 -12.92 14.00
CA ALA A 12 6.47 -14.30 14.31
C ALA A 12 5.75 -15.00 13.15
N ARG A 13 5.19 -14.23 12.20
CA ARG A 13 4.57 -14.72 10.95
C ARG A 13 5.48 -14.58 9.72
N ALA A 14 6.63 -13.94 9.85
CA ALA A 14 7.55 -13.62 8.74
C ALA A 14 8.12 -14.87 8.01
N GLY A 15 7.98 -16.07 8.58
CA GLY A 15 8.35 -17.33 7.92
C GLY A 15 7.32 -17.84 6.92
N GLU A 16 6.10 -17.27 6.89
CA GLU A 16 4.99 -17.72 6.05
C GLU A 16 4.53 -16.67 5.02
N CYS A 17 5.12 -15.47 5.05
CA CYS A 17 4.74 -14.37 4.18
C CYS A 17 5.92 -13.90 3.33
N GLU A 18 5.67 -13.65 2.05
CA GLU A 18 6.57 -12.89 1.19
C GLU A 18 6.24 -11.41 1.31
N TYR A 19 7.25 -10.54 1.29
CA TYR A 19 7.03 -9.10 1.33
C TYR A 19 8.02 -8.34 0.45
N LEU A 20 7.58 -7.18 -0.02
CA LEU A 20 8.38 -6.24 -0.80
C LEU A 20 8.10 -4.83 -0.33
N THR A 21 9.13 -4.02 -0.18
CA THR A 21 8.99 -2.60 0.14
C THR A 21 9.74 -1.77 -0.89
N LEU A 22 9.05 -0.77 -1.46
CA LEU A 22 9.65 0.28 -2.26
C LEU A 22 9.58 1.61 -1.49
N ALA A 23 10.62 2.40 -1.58
CA ALA A 23 10.68 3.70 -0.94
C ALA A 23 11.14 4.77 -1.93
N PHE A 24 10.53 5.94 -1.85
CA PHE A 24 10.82 7.09 -2.72
C PHE A 24 11.18 8.32 -1.89
N SER A 25 12.20 9.04 -2.32
CA SER A 25 12.43 10.38 -1.78
C SER A 25 11.33 11.32 -2.28
N PRO A 26 10.64 12.07 -1.41
CA PRO A 26 9.56 12.96 -1.82
C PRO A 26 10.02 14.19 -2.60
N ILE A 27 11.31 14.53 -2.51
CA ILE A 27 11.88 15.77 -3.06
C ILE A 27 12.85 15.56 -4.23
N SER A 28 13.20 14.32 -4.58
CA SER A 28 14.28 14.04 -5.54
C SER A 28 13.90 14.16 -7.01
N ALA A 29 12.63 14.34 -7.34
CA ALA A 29 12.18 14.43 -8.73
C ALA A 29 11.00 15.38 -8.91
N PRO A 30 10.87 16.02 -10.10
CA PRO A 30 9.69 16.83 -10.43
C PRO A 30 8.39 16.03 -10.31
N LEU A 31 7.29 16.70 -9.97
CA LEU A 31 5.98 16.07 -9.73
C LEU A 31 5.51 15.18 -10.91
N ARG A 32 5.74 15.64 -12.16
CA ARG A 32 5.38 14.86 -13.36
C ARG A 32 6.12 13.53 -13.44
N SER A 33 7.40 13.50 -13.07
CA SER A 33 8.20 12.28 -13.04
C SER A 33 7.71 11.33 -11.92
N ARG A 34 7.21 11.89 -10.83
CA ARG A 34 6.63 11.10 -9.73
C ARG A 34 5.38 10.36 -10.16
N TRP A 35 4.44 11.02 -10.81
CA TRP A 35 3.23 10.38 -11.33
C TRP A 35 3.55 9.18 -12.23
N ARG A 36 4.52 9.36 -13.14
CA ARG A 36 4.98 8.27 -14.00
C ARG A 36 5.60 7.14 -13.18
N ASN A 37 6.45 7.46 -12.22
CA ASN A 37 7.09 6.46 -11.35
C ASN A 37 6.08 5.69 -10.51
N ASN A 38 5.02 6.33 -10.05
CA ASN A 38 3.94 5.65 -9.33
C ASN A 38 3.27 4.58 -10.20
N GLY A 39 2.91 4.93 -11.44
CA GLY A 39 2.35 3.98 -12.39
C GLY A 39 3.27 2.79 -12.64
N LEU A 40 4.56 3.04 -12.89
CA LEU A 40 5.56 1.98 -13.07
C LEU A 40 5.73 1.11 -11.83
N SER A 41 5.69 1.71 -10.64
CA SER A 41 5.79 0.98 -9.38
C SER A 41 4.56 0.11 -9.13
N ALA A 42 3.38 0.64 -9.42
CA ALA A 42 2.12 -0.10 -9.32
C ALA A 42 2.08 -1.29 -10.30
N ASP A 43 2.50 -1.09 -11.54
CA ASP A 43 2.60 -2.14 -12.55
C ASP A 43 3.61 -3.22 -12.13
N PHE A 44 4.75 -2.81 -11.60
CA PHE A 44 5.76 -3.73 -11.05
C PHE A 44 5.19 -4.59 -9.91
N LEU A 45 4.46 -3.98 -8.97
CA LEU A 45 3.84 -4.72 -7.87
C LEU A 45 2.80 -5.72 -8.37
N GLY A 46 1.98 -5.33 -9.34
CA GLY A 46 1.02 -6.23 -9.98
C GLY A 46 1.69 -7.42 -10.65
N ASP A 47 2.77 -7.19 -11.39
CA ASP A 47 3.55 -8.27 -12.01
C ASP A 47 4.26 -9.14 -10.97
N TYR A 48 4.84 -8.53 -9.94
CA TYR A 48 5.52 -9.23 -8.85
C TYR A 48 4.60 -10.23 -8.14
N VAL A 49 3.38 -9.82 -7.81
CA VAL A 49 2.39 -10.68 -7.16
C VAL A 49 2.08 -11.93 -7.99
N THR A 50 2.00 -11.80 -9.30
CA THR A 50 1.66 -12.93 -10.17
C THR A 50 2.69 -14.06 -10.14
N THR A 51 3.95 -13.75 -9.78
CA THR A 51 5.02 -14.76 -9.68
C THR A 51 4.80 -15.73 -8.52
N PHE A 52 4.02 -15.35 -7.51
CA PHE A 52 3.71 -16.17 -6.34
C PHE A 52 2.37 -16.91 -6.45
N LEU A 53 1.57 -16.60 -7.47
CA LEU A 53 0.34 -17.32 -7.71
C LEU A 53 0.65 -18.70 -8.31
N PRO A 54 -0.08 -19.77 -7.89
CA PRO A 54 0.21 -21.12 -8.37
C PRO A 54 0.16 -21.22 -9.89
N ALA A 55 1.20 -21.75 -10.50
CA ALA A 55 1.31 -21.91 -11.95
C ALA A 55 0.53 -23.14 -12.49
N ASN A 56 -0.29 -23.78 -11.68
CA ASN A 56 -0.89 -25.09 -11.93
C ASN A 56 -2.00 -25.11 -12.98
N GLY A 57 -2.10 -24.09 -13.82
CA GLY A 57 -3.22 -24.05 -14.74
C GLY A 57 -2.89 -23.48 -16.10
N THR A 58 -2.90 -24.36 -17.08
CA THR A 58 -3.17 -24.02 -18.49
C THR A 58 -4.64 -23.66 -18.70
N LEU A 59 -5.48 -23.72 -17.67
CA LEU A 59 -6.92 -23.45 -17.75
C LEU A 59 -7.19 -21.94 -17.90
N PRO A 60 -8.12 -21.53 -18.80
CA PRO A 60 -8.49 -20.14 -19.00
C PRO A 60 -8.95 -19.43 -17.71
N ALA A 61 -9.62 -20.17 -16.82
CA ALA A 61 -10.07 -19.64 -15.52
C ALA A 61 -8.92 -19.22 -14.61
N PHE A 62 -7.80 -19.93 -14.63
CA PHE A 62 -6.61 -19.60 -13.84
C PHE A 62 -5.95 -18.32 -14.34
N LYS A 63 -5.74 -18.17 -15.65
CA LYS A 63 -5.20 -16.95 -16.25
C LYS A 63 -6.08 -15.74 -15.96
N ARG A 64 -7.40 -15.92 -15.96
CA ARG A 64 -8.36 -14.87 -15.60
C ARG A 64 -8.13 -14.42 -14.17
N ARG A 65 -8.02 -15.35 -13.23
CA ARG A 65 -7.79 -15.03 -11.82
C ARG A 65 -6.44 -14.33 -11.58
N GLN A 66 -5.38 -14.76 -12.25
CA GLN A 66 -4.09 -14.07 -12.20
C GLN A 66 -4.21 -12.62 -12.67
N ASN A 67 -4.90 -12.38 -13.79
CA ASN A 67 -5.12 -11.06 -14.33
C ASN A 67 -5.99 -10.19 -13.40
N GLU A 68 -7.02 -10.75 -12.79
CA GLU A 68 -7.86 -10.06 -11.81
C GLU A 68 -7.04 -9.61 -10.59
N VAL A 69 -6.21 -10.48 -10.04
CA VAL A 69 -5.32 -10.16 -8.92
C VAL A 69 -4.31 -9.09 -9.33
N LYS A 70 -3.65 -9.25 -10.47
CA LYS A 70 -2.71 -8.26 -10.99
C LYS A 70 -3.35 -6.89 -11.14
N HIS A 71 -4.51 -6.80 -11.78
CA HIS A 71 -5.22 -5.55 -11.99
C HIS A 71 -5.66 -4.92 -10.66
N ALA A 72 -6.15 -5.72 -9.73
CA ALA A 72 -6.55 -5.23 -8.41
C ALA A 72 -5.35 -4.65 -7.64
N VAL A 73 -4.22 -5.35 -7.59
CA VAL A 73 -3.00 -4.86 -6.92
C VAL A 73 -2.47 -3.61 -7.60
N THR A 74 -2.38 -3.59 -8.92
CA THR A 74 -1.92 -2.42 -9.70
C THR A 74 -2.81 -1.21 -9.42
N TYR A 75 -4.13 -1.38 -9.47
CA TYR A 75 -5.07 -0.30 -9.22
C TYR A 75 -4.95 0.25 -7.79
N ILE A 76 -5.01 -0.63 -6.79
CA ILE A 76 -4.93 -0.23 -5.37
C ILE A 76 -3.58 0.44 -5.08
N ALA A 77 -2.47 -0.11 -5.57
CA ALA A 77 -1.15 0.46 -5.36
C ALA A 77 -1.04 1.86 -5.98
N ASN A 78 -1.57 2.06 -7.20
CA ASN A 78 -1.56 3.36 -7.85
C ASN A 78 -2.38 4.39 -7.06
N GLU A 79 -3.60 4.07 -6.66
CA GLU A 79 -4.47 4.95 -5.87
C GLU A 79 -3.83 5.34 -4.53
N LEU A 80 -3.24 4.38 -3.83
CA LEU A 80 -2.58 4.63 -2.56
C LEU A 80 -1.33 5.51 -2.73
N LEU A 81 -0.51 5.28 -3.76
CA LEU A 81 0.67 6.10 -4.06
C LEU A 81 0.27 7.52 -4.45
N GLU A 82 -0.76 7.68 -5.28
CA GLU A 82 -1.29 9.00 -5.64
C GLU A 82 -1.77 9.77 -4.40
N ASN A 83 -2.52 9.11 -3.53
CA ASN A 83 -2.96 9.71 -2.27
C ASN A 83 -1.78 10.08 -1.36
N ALA A 84 -0.79 9.21 -1.23
CA ALA A 84 0.39 9.48 -0.43
C ALA A 84 1.16 10.70 -0.94
N MET A 85 1.31 10.84 -2.26
CA MET A 85 1.94 12.01 -2.87
C MET A 85 1.14 13.28 -2.68
N LYS A 86 -0.18 13.20 -2.87
CA LYS A 86 -1.09 14.34 -2.75
C LYS A 86 -1.11 14.92 -1.34
N TYR A 87 -1.05 14.07 -0.34
CA TYR A 87 -1.17 14.45 1.06
C TYR A 87 0.17 14.48 1.82
N HIS A 88 1.27 14.16 1.13
CA HIS A 88 2.60 14.29 1.71
C HIS A 88 2.90 15.76 2.03
N GLN A 89 3.39 16.02 3.24
CA GLN A 89 3.79 17.37 3.66
C GLN A 89 5.13 17.74 2.99
N PRO A 90 5.21 18.85 2.21
CA PRO A 90 6.41 19.20 1.45
C PRO A 90 7.67 19.39 2.29
N ASP A 91 7.52 19.85 3.54
CA ASP A 91 8.64 20.13 4.45
C ASP A 91 9.13 18.89 5.22
N VAL A 92 8.50 17.74 4.99
CA VAL A 92 8.83 16.49 5.68
C VAL A 92 9.64 15.61 4.76
N GLU A 93 10.90 15.36 5.12
CA GLU A 93 11.84 14.53 4.35
C GLU A 93 11.67 13.02 4.56
N ILE A 94 10.56 12.59 5.14
CA ILE A 94 10.26 11.18 5.32
C ILE A 94 9.93 10.55 3.97
N PRO A 95 10.58 9.44 3.59
CA PRO A 95 10.27 8.76 2.34
C PRO A 95 8.81 8.30 2.26
N ILE A 96 8.23 8.38 1.08
CA ILE A 96 6.99 7.66 0.77
C ILE A 96 7.36 6.20 0.58
N ARG A 97 6.68 5.29 1.29
CA ARG A 97 6.90 3.85 1.19
C ARG A 97 5.63 3.15 0.79
N ILE A 98 5.77 2.20 -0.14
CA ILE A 98 4.74 1.21 -0.41
C ILE A 98 5.27 -0.16 0.01
N HIS A 99 4.47 -0.87 0.77
CA HIS A 99 4.76 -2.20 1.29
C HIS A 99 3.69 -3.18 0.80
N LEU A 100 4.15 -4.26 0.21
CA LEU A 100 3.34 -5.38 -0.25
C LEU A 100 3.66 -6.59 0.62
N GLU A 101 2.64 -7.24 1.13
CA GLU A 101 2.75 -8.50 1.87
C GLU A 101 1.83 -9.55 1.25
N LEU A 102 2.39 -10.72 0.98
CA LEU A 102 1.66 -11.87 0.42
C LEU A 102 1.61 -12.96 1.47
N ALA A 103 0.43 -13.18 2.03
CA ALA A 103 0.12 -14.32 2.88
C ALA A 103 -0.53 -15.44 2.05
N SER A 104 -0.76 -16.59 2.67
CA SER A 104 -1.37 -17.74 2.00
C SER A 104 -2.82 -17.50 1.53
N ASP A 105 -3.53 -16.60 2.19
CA ASP A 105 -4.96 -16.36 2.01
C ASP A 105 -5.33 -14.91 1.66
N HIS A 106 -4.36 -13.97 1.75
CA HIS A 106 -4.61 -12.57 1.45
C HIS A 106 -3.36 -11.82 0.99
N ILE A 107 -3.58 -10.68 0.37
CA ILE A 107 -2.54 -9.73 -0.05
C ILE A 107 -2.82 -8.41 0.65
N THR A 108 -1.81 -7.84 1.29
CA THR A 108 -1.90 -6.52 1.92
C THR A 108 -1.01 -5.53 1.18
N VAL A 109 -1.58 -4.39 0.83
CA VAL A 109 -0.84 -3.25 0.28
C VAL A 109 -0.98 -2.08 1.25
N SER A 110 0.15 -1.56 1.70
CA SER A 110 0.21 -0.43 2.63
C SER A 110 1.08 0.69 2.05
N VAL A 111 0.68 1.93 2.25
CA VAL A 111 1.48 3.09 1.87
C VAL A 111 1.61 4.03 3.04
N SER A 112 2.80 4.58 3.23
CA SER A 112 3.08 5.59 4.25
C SER A 112 3.72 6.83 3.64
N ASN A 113 3.34 7.98 4.15
CA ASN A 113 3.90 9.28 3.79
C ASN A 113 4.05 10.17 5.03
N GLY A 114 4.91 11.18 4.91
CA GLY A 114 5.12 12.15 5.98
C GLY A 114 4.00 13.19 6.04
N VAL A 115 3.52 13.47 7.24
CA VAL A 115 2.55 14.54 7.52
C VAL A 115 3.01 15.37 8.71
N SER A 116 2.50 16.60 8.84
CA SER A 116 2.73 17.40 10.04
C SER A 116 1.98 16.81 11.24
N VAL A 117 2.43 17.15 12.45
CA VAL A 117 1.75 16.73 13.70
C VAL A 117 0.28 17.15 13.70
N VAL A 118 0.00 18.37 13.24
CA VAL A 118 -1.39 18.90 13.16
C VAL A 118 -2.24 18.06 12.21
N GLN A 119 -1.72 17.68 11.06
CA GLN A 119 -2.43 16.82 10.12
C GLN A 119 -2.64 15.42 10.69
N ALA A 120 -1.64 14.86 11.35
CA ALA A 120 -1.74 13.56 12.01
C ALA A 120 -2.85 13.55 13.07
N ASP A 121 -2.92 14.60 13.91
CA ASP A 121 -3.94 14.72 14.94
C ASP A 121 -5.34 14.88 14.34
N ARG A 122 -5.50 15.68 13.30
CA ARG A 122 -6.78 15.83 12.58
C ARG A 122 -7.23 14.51 11.95
N TYR A 123 -6.33 13.78 11.33
CA TYR A 123 -6.63 12.50 10.72
C TYR A 123 -7.03 11.46 11.78
N ARG A 124 -6.30 11.43 12.90
CA ARG A 124 -6.62 10.54 14.02
C ARG A 124 -8.02 10.82 14.59
N ALA A 125 -8.34 12.09 14.83
CA ALA A 125 -9.66 12.50 15.29
C ALA A 125 -10.76 12.12 14.30
N PHE A 126 -10.51 12.26 13.00
CA PHE A 126 -11.45 11.84 11.94
C PHE A 126 -11.67 10.32 11.95
N VAL A 127 -10.61 9.52 12.04
CA VAL A 127 -10.72 8.06 12.10
C VAL A 127 -11.47 7.60 13.37
N GLU A 128 -11.19 8.23 14.52
CA GLU A 128 -11.91 7.94 15.76
C GLU A 128 -13.40 8.26 15.63
N HIS A 129 -13.74 9.41 15.04
CA HIS A 129 -15.14 9.77 14.76
C HIS A 129 -15.83 8.76 13.84
N LEU A 130 -15.14 8.27 12.78
CA LEU A 130 -15.68 7.22 11.90
C LEU A 130 -15.91 5.89 12.63
N ARG A 131 -15.06 5.57 13.59
CA ARG A 131 -15.17 4.31 14.38
C ARG A 131 -16.28 4.36 15.41
N GLU A 132 -16.60 5.54 15.94
CA GLU A 132 -17.61 5.77 16.95
C GLU A 132 -18.98 6.14 16.36
N GLY A 133 -19.01 6.61 15.11
CA GLY A 133 -20.22 7.00 14.39
C GLY A 133 -21.02 5.78 13.94
N ASP A 134 -22.34 5.88 14.04
CA ASP A 134 -23.26 4.96 13.42
C ASP A 134 -23.20 5.13 11.89
N VAL A 135 -23.25 4.04 11.12
CA VAL A 135 -23.13 4.10 9.65
C VAL A 135 -24.21 5.00 9.03
N ASP A 136 -25.35 5.14 9.69
CA ASP A 136 -26.46 5.99 9.27
C ASP A 136 -26.16 7.50 9.39
N ASP A 137 -25.21 7.90 10.23
CA ASP A 137 -24.78 9.30 10.38
C ASP A 137 -23.71 9.73 9.35
N LEU A 138 -23.18 8.77 8.57
CA LEU A 138 -22.11 9.01 7.59
C LEU A 138 -22.61 9.11 6.14
N LEU A 139 -23.87 8.85 5.89
CA LEU A 139 -24.56 8.97 4.62
C LEU A 139 -25.45 10.21 4.58
#